data_2259fc2f12d5847050203741afd15716
#
_entry.id   2259fc2f12d5847050203741afd15716
#
_cell.length_a   1.000
_cell.length_b   1.000
_cell.length_c   1.000
_cell.angle_alpha   90.00
_cell.angle_beta   90.00
_cell.angle_gamma   90.00
#
_symmetry.space_group_name_H-M   'P 1'
#
loop_
_entity.id
_entity.type
_entity.pdbx_description
1 polymer ?
#
loop_
_entity_poly.entity_id
_entity_poly.type
_entity_poly.pdbx_seq_one_letter_code
_entity_poly.pdbx_strand_id
1 'polypeptide(L)'
;MSKLPENEKNLDNIVSLCKRRGFIFQGSEIYGGLAGTWDYGHLGVSLKNTIKKIWWKRFVDDRDDMYGVDAAILMNQNVWKASGHVDGFSDPLVECKKCNFRFRADHIGKLLDGVWQFPEECLNCKTKNPWLPVKQFNMMFSTNVGAVQDSTSVSYLRPETAQGMFVNFKNILDSEHPKLPFGLAQIGKAFRNEIAPRDFLFRSREFEQMEIEYFVNPKDWESAFEALRKEMKSFISDIGLDISKVHELEIPDGDRAHYSKRTVDFEFDFPFGRKELYGLAYRTDFDLKQHAELSRVDLSYYDEENKVR
;
A
#
# COMPACT_ATOMS: atom_id res chain seq x y z
N MET A 1 -23.95 19.33 -14.81
CA MET A 1 -23.27 18.15 -15.40
C MET A 1 -24.27 17.02 -15.46
N SER A 2 -24.64 16.54 -16.66
CA SER A 2 -25.54 15.39 -16.83
C SER A 2 -24.86 14.15 -16.28
N LYS A 3 -25.50 13.44 -15.34
CA LYS A 3 -25.02 12.14 -14.90
C LYS A 3 -25.07 11.19 -16.09
N LEU A 4 -23.94 10.57 -16.43
CA LEU A 4 -23.90 9.49 -17.43
C LEU A 4 -24.83 8.35 -16.98
N PRO A 5 -25.54 7.69 -17.92
CA PRO A 5 -26.34 6.52 -17.59
C PRO A 5 -25.49 5.43 -16.92
N GLU A 6 -26.09 4.67 -16.03
CA GLU A 6 -25.39 3.66 -15.21
C GLU A 6 -24.66 2.60 -16.05
N ASN A 7 -25.20 2.24 -17.22
CA ASN A 7 -24.62 1.29 -18.18
C ASN A 7 -23.33 1.78 -18.86
N GLU A 8 -23.01 3.08 -18.77
CA GLU A 8 -21.80 3.66 -19.38
C GLU A 8 -20.61 3.76 -18.41
N LYS A 9 -20.81 3.36 -17.16
CA LYS A 9 -19.80 3.43 -16.09
C LYS A 9 -19.09 2.10 -15.84
N ASN A 10 -18.96 1.25 -16.84
CA ASN A 10 -18.16 0.04 -16.69
C ASN A 10 -16.66 0.37 -16.78
N LEU A 11 -15.83 -0.51 -16.22
CA LEU A 11 -14.39 -0.34 -16.20
C LEU A 11 -13.79 -0.17 -17.59
N ASP A 12 -14.27 -0.91 -18.58
CA ASP A 12 -13.75 -0.88 -19.96
C ASP A 12 -13.96 0.49 -20.62
N ASN A 13 -15.11 1.11 -20.39
CA ASN A 13 -15.39 2.46 -20.88
C ASN A 13 -14.49 3.51 -20.23
N ILE A 14 -14.23 3.38 -18.92
CA ILE A 14 -13.30 4.25 -18.20
C ILE A 14 -11.88 4.09 -18.75
N VAL A 15 -11.39 2.85 -18.89
CA VAL A 15 -10.07 2.54 -19.46
C VAL A 15 -9.93 3.11 -20.86
N SER A 16 -10.93 2.89 -21.72
CA SER A 16 -10.96 3.42 -23.08
C SER A 16 -10.91 4.95 -23.10
N LEU A 17 -11.69 5.61 -22.24
CA LEU A 17 -11.67 7.06 -22.09
C LEU A 17 -10.29 7.57 -21.64
N CYS A 18 -9.71 6.95 -20.61
CA CYS A 18 -8.40 7.32 -20.07
C CYS A 18 -7.30 7.26 -21.13
N LYS A 19 -7.26 6.18 -21.93
CA LYS A 19 -6.30 6.03 -23.03
C LYS A 19 -6.50 7.09 -24.12
N ARG A 20 -7.71 7.26 -24.62
CA ARG A 20 -8.02 8.21 -25.70
C ARG A 20 -7.77 9.67 -25.31
N ARG A 21 -7.91 10.01 -24.04
CA ARG A 21 -7.74 11.39 -23.53
C ARG A 21 -6.36 11.67 -22.95
N GLY A 22 -5.44 10.69 -22.97
CA GLY A 22 -4.09 10.88 -22.47
C GLY A 22 -4.02 11.00 -20.94
N PHE A 23 -4.86 10.25 -20.24
CA PHE A 23 -4.70 10.08 -18.78
C PHE A 23 -3.70 8.99 -18.47
N ILE A 24 -3.88 7.79 -19.05
CA ILE A 24 -3.09 6.60 -18.72
C ILE A 24 -2.81 5.83 -20.01
N PHE A 25 -1.59 5.32 -20.11
CA PHE A 25 -1.14 4.40 -21.15
C PHE A 25 -0.55 3.15 -20.53
N GLN A 26 -0.52 2.05 -21.28
CA GLN A 26 0.21 0.85 -20.85
C GLN A 26 1.70 1.17 -20.81
N GLY A 27 2.38 0.83 -19.72
CA GLY A 27 3.82 1.03 -19.60
C GLY A 27 4.58 0.26 -20.69
N SER A 28 5.47 0.95 -21.41
CA SER A 28 6.25 0.36 -22.53
C SER A 28 5.40 -0.24 -23.66
N GLU A 29 4.28 0.38 -24.00
CA GLU A 29 3.28 -0.16 -24.95
C GLU A 29 3.88 -0.51 -26.31
N ILE A 30 4.85 0.25 -26.81
CA ILE A 30 5.51 0.01 -28.12
C ILE A 30 6.26 -1.33 -28.17
N TYR A 31 6.57 -1.94 -27.02
CA TYR A 31 7.19 -3.25 -26.89
C TYR A 31 6.20 -4.34 -26.45
N GLY A 32 4.89 -4.08 -26.56
CA GLY A 32 3.84 -5.00 -26.11
C GLY A 32 3.40 -4.81 -24.66
N GLY A 33 3.99 -3.83 -23.97
CA GLY A 33 3.65 -3.49 -22.60
C GLY A 33 4.24 -4.44 -21.54
N LEU A 34 4.21 -4.00 -20.30
CA LEU A 34 4.52 -4.81 -19.12
C LEU A 34 3.29 -4.82 -18.20
N ALA A 35 2.75 -6.00 -17.93
CA ALA A 35 1.53 -6.15 -17.14
C ALA A 35 1.67 -5.51 -15.73
N GLY A 36 0.69 -4.70 -15.35
CA GLY A 36 0.67 -4.02 -14.04
C GLY A 36 1.60 -2.82 -13.94
N THR A 37 2.10 -2.29 -15.05
CA THR A 37 2.82 -1.02 -15.12
C THR A 37 2.08 -0.03 -16.02
N TRP A 38 2.05 1.23 -15.62
CA TRP A 38 1.25 2.26 -16.27
C TRP A 38 2.02 3.57 -16.37
N ASP A 39 1.93 4.20 -17.55
CA ASP A 39 2.45 5.54 -17.78
C ASP A 39 1.32 6.56 -17.67
N TYR A 40 1.56 7.62 -16.90
CA TYR A 40 0.60 8.72 -16.79
C TYR A 40 0.84 9.72 -17.92
N GLY A 41 -0.16 9.90 -18.77
CA GLY A 41 -0.16 10.94 -19.80
C GLY A 41 -0.39 12.33 -19.21
N HIS A 42 -0.43 13.36 -20.05
CA HIS A 42 -0.48 14.77 -19.62
C HIS A 42 -1.67 15.09 -18.69
N LEU A 43 -2.87 14.57 -18.97
CA LEU A 43 -4.04 14.77 -18.11
C LEU A 43 -3.95 13.93 -16.83
N GLY A 44 -3.39 12.72 -16.91
CA GLY A 44 -3.15 11.86 -15.76
C GLY A 44 -2.15 12.48 -14.77
N VAL A 45 -1.06 13.05 -15.28
CA VAL A 45 -0.07 13.78 -14.45
C VAL A 45 -0.72 15.01 -13.80
N SER A 46 -1.50 15.80 -14.55
CA SER A 46 -2.22 16.96 -13.99
C SER A 46 -3.16 16.55 -12.86
N LEU A 47 -3.99 15.53 -13.06
CA LEU A 47 -4.93 15.03 -12.05
C LEU A 47 -4.19 14.51 -10.81
N LYS A 48 -3.18 13.68 -11.02
CA LYS A 48 -2.36 13.11 -9.95
C LYS A 48 -1.69 14.19 -9.11
N ASN A 49 -1.07 15.18 -9.74
CA ASN A 49 -0.42 16.28 -9.04
C ASN A 49 -1.42 17.16 -8.29
N THR A 50 -2.63 17.34 -8.81
CA THR A 50 -3.70 18.07 -8.10
C THR A 50 -4.10 17.34 -6.83
N ILE A 51 -4.32 16.02 -6.90
CA ILE A 51 -4.67 15.20 -5.71
C ILE A 51 -3.53 15.25 -4.68
N LYS A 52 -2.27 15.06 -5.11
CA LYS A 52 -1.10 15.14 -4.22
C LYS A 52 -0.99 16.52 -3.53
N LYS A 53 -1.21 17.59 -4.28
CA LYS A 53 -1.14 18.96 -3.74
C LYS A 53 -2.24 19.21 -2.70
N ILE A 54 -3.47 18.74 -2.92
CA ILE A 54 -4.57 18.88 -1.96
C ILE A 54 -4.22 18.08 -0.69
N TRP A 55 -3.74 16.85 -0.85
CA TRP A 55 -3.36 15.99 0.27
C TRP A 55 -2.20 16.59 1.08
N TRP A 56 -1.13 17.03 0.39
CA TRP A 56 0.06 17.59 1.05
C TRP A 56 -0.29 18.87 1.80
N LYS A 57 -1.06 19.74 1.16
CA LYS A 57 -1.51 20.97 1.81
C LYS A 57 -2.30 20.67 3.08
N ARG A 58 -3.26 19.74 3.01
CA ARG A 58 -4.14 19.42 4.15
C ARG A 58 -3.41 18.73 5.30
N PHE A 59 -2.58 17.74 4.97
CA PHE A 59 -1.99 16.86 5.98
C PHE A 59 -0.57 17.24 6.38
N VAL A 60 0.07 18.19 5.68
CA VAL A 60 1.43 18.65 6.00
C VAL A 60 1.47 20.16 6.14
N ASP A 61 1.22 20.94 5.07
CA ASP A 61 1.45 22.38 5.07
C ASP A 61 0.54 23.15 6.03
N ASP A 62 -0.71 22.74 6.21
CA ASP A 62 -1.69 23.38 7.09
C ASP A 62 -1.61 22.86 8.56
N ARG A 63 -0.55 22.13 8.92
CA ARG A 63 -0.37 21.50 10.24
C ARG A 63 0.99 21.81 10.84
N ASP A 64 1.01 22.15 12.14
CA ASP A 64 2.26 22.43 12.88
C ASP A 64 2.90 21.15 13.46
N ASP A 65 2.18 20.03 13.42
CA ASP A 65 2.57 18.74 14.01
C ASP A 65 2.95 17.69 12.97
N MET A 66 3.18 18.08 11.69
CA MET A 66 3.46 17.18 10.60
C MET A 66 4.76 17.53 9.86
N TYR A 67 5.59 16.53 9.64
CA TYR A 67 6.88 16.67 8.96
C TYR A 67 6.91 15.84 7.68
N GLY A 68 7.17 16.48 6.56
CA GLY A 68 7.33 15.79 5.28
C GLY A 68 8.69 15.11 5.18
N VAL A 69 8.71 13.87 4.72
CA VAL A 69 9.94 13.13 4.41
C VAL A 69 9.88 12.54 3.00
N ASP A 70 11.04 12.34 2.38
CA ASP A 70 11.18 11.61 1.13
C ASP A 70 12.30 10.58 1.27
N ALA A 71 11.95 9.42 1.80
CA ALA A 71 12.89 8.33 2.02
C ALA A 71 13.27 7.65 0.70
N ALA A 72 14.50 7.14 0.62
CA ALA A 72 14.99 6.43 -0.55
C ALA A 72 14.13 5.20 -0.89
N ILE A 73 13.98 4.91 -2.19
CA ILE A 73 13.30 3.69 -2.68
C ILE A 73 14.14 2.45 -2.36
N LEU A 74 15.46 2.52 -2.63
CA LEU A 74 16.41 1.48 -2.28
C LEU A 74 16.89 1.69 -0.85
N MET A 75 16.61 0.73 0.01
CA MET A 75 16.98 0.77 1.42
C MET A 75 17.86 -0.42 1.79
N ASN A 76 18.53 -0.32 2.92
CA ASN A 76 19.25 -1.43 3.50
C ASN A 76 18.29 -2.63 3.70
N GLN A 77 18.72 -3.83 3.32
CA GLN A 77 17.89 -5.04 3.42
C GLN A 77 17.35 -5.31 4.84
N ASN A 78 18.06 -4.83 5.87
CA ASN A 78 17.65 -5.01 7.27
C ASN A 78 16.36 -4.25 7.62
N VAL A 79 16.02 -3.19 6.88
CA VAL A 79 14.72 -2.50 7.02
C VAL A 79 13.59 -3.49 6.78
N TRP A 80 13.70 -4.28 5.72
CA TRP A 80 12.68 -5.25 5.30
C TRP A 80 12.70 -6.54 6.10
N LYS A 81 13.85 -6.87 6.70
CA LYS A 81 13.94 -7.95 7.69
C LYS A 81 13.28 -7.55 9.01
N ALA A 82 13.57 -6.35 9.52
CA ALA A 82 12.96 -5.84 10.74
C ALA A 82 11.45 -5.77 10.65
N SER A 83 10.91 -5.25 9.54
CA SER A 83 9.47 -5.15 9.30
C SER A 83 8.79 -6.48 8.93
N GLY A 84 9.55 -7.59 8.78
CA GLY A 84 9.02 -8.90 8.42
C GLY A 84 8.66 -9.09 6.94
N HIS A 85 8.89 -8.10 6.08
CA HIS A 85 8.52 -8.20 4.65
C HIS A 85 9.31 -9.26 3.89
N VAL A 86 10.59 -9.47 4.23
CA VAL A 86 11.41 -10.49 3.55
C VAL A 86 10.83 -11.88 3.75
N ASP A 87 10.35 -12.19 4.95
CA ASP A 87 9.91 -13.52 5.34
C ASP A 87 8.40 -13.74 5.16
N GLY A 88 7.59 -12.69 5.35
CA GLY A 88 6.13 -12.79 5.47
C GLY A 88 5.32 -12.13 4.35
N PHE A 89 5.92 -11.25 3.52
CA PHE A 89 5.19 -10.55 2.46
C PHE A 89 5.02 -11.43 1.22
N SER A 90 4.15 -12.43 1.34
CA SER A 90 3.95 -13.45 0.30
C SER A 90 2.47 -13.73 0.06
N ASP A 91 2.15 -14.04 -1.20
CA ASP A 91 0.84 -14.51 -1.62
C ASP A 91 0.89 -16.00 -1.99
N PRO A 92 -0.19 -16.76 -1.71
CA PRO A 92 -0.27 -18.15 -2.15
C PRO A 92 -0.47 -18.19 -3.67
N LEU A 93 0.49 -18.79 -4.39
CA LEU A 93 0.49 -18.95 -5.84
C LEU A 93 0.15 -20.37 -6.24
N VAL A 94 -0.79 -20.54 -7.16
CA VAL A 94 -1.08 -21.81 -7.84
C VAL A 94 -0.90 -21.66 -9.35
N GLU A 95 -0.33 -22.67 -9.98
CA GLU A 95 -0.05 -22.70 -11.42
C GLU A 95 -0.81 -23.84 -12.09
N CYS A 96 -1.33 -23.56 -13.30
CA CYS A 96 -1.92 -24.58 -14.15
C CYS A 96 -0.81 -25.33 -14.90
N LYS A 97 -0.68 -26.65 -14.69
CA LYS A 97 0.32 -27.51 -15.35
C LYS A 97 0.22 -27.57 -16.89
N LYS A 98 -0.93 -27.17 -17.47
CA LYS A 98 -1.15 -27.22 -18.92
C LYS A 98 -0.78 -25.96 -19.64
N CYS A 99 -1.21 -24.78 -19.12
CA CYS A 99 -0.98 -23.50 -19.79
C CYS A 99 0.01 -22.59 -19.05
N ASN A 100 0.56 -23.03 -17.93
CA ASN A 100 1.49 -22.32 -17.07
C ASN A 100 0.95 -20.97 -16.56
N PHE A 101 -0.37 -20.76 -16.65
CA PHE A 101 -0.99 -19.56 -16.13
C PHE A 101 -1.00 -19.62 -14.59
N ARG A 102 -0.70 -18.50 -13.96
CA ARG A 102 -0.54 -18.35 -12.50
C ARG A 102 -1.70 -17.58 -11.92
N PHE A 103 -2.18 -18.04 -10.78
CA PHE A 103 -3.28 -17.43 -10.04
C PHE A 103 -2.88 -17.27 -8.57
N ARG A 104 -3.47 -16.28 -7.92
CA ARG A 104 -3.51 -16.29 -6.45
C ARG A 104 -4.44 -17.42 -6.02
N ALA A 105 -3.96 -18.30 -5.17
CA ALA A 105 -4.73 -19.47 -4.75
C ALA A 105 -6.00 -19.09 -3.97
N ASP A 106 -5.92 -18.08 -3.12
CA ASP A 106 -7.00 -17.52 -2.31
C ASP A 106 -8.10 -16.82 -3.12
N HIS A 107 -7.81 -16.41 -4.38
CA HIS A 107 -8.81 -15.83 -5.27
C HIS A 107 -9.63 -16.85 -6.05
N ILE A 108 -9.09 -18.04 -6.27
CA ILE A 108 -9.73 -19.06 -7.10
C ILE A 108 -10.08 -20.32 -6.33
N GLY A 109 -9.59 -20.49 -5.11
CA GLY A 109 -9.80 -21.63 -4.24
C GLY A 109 -10.17 -21.23 -2.82
N LYS A 110 -10.41 -22.25 -2.01
CA LYS A 110 -10.64 -22.12 -0.57
C LYS A 110 -9.70 -23.06 0.17
N LEU A 111 -9.15 -22.59 1.28
CA LEU A 111 -8.37 -23.41 2.19
C LEU A 111 -9.31 -24.02 3.23
N LEU A 112 -9.51 -25.36 3.19
CA LEU A 112 -10.33 -26.10 4.15
C LEU A 112 -9.47 -27.16 4.81
N ASP A 113 -9.41 -27.14 6.13
CA ASP A 113 -8.61 -28.09 6.93
C ASP A 113 -7.14 -28.23 6.46
N GLY A 114 -6.52 -27.10 6.07
CA GLY A 114 -5.14 -27.07 5.58
C GLY A 114 -4.96 -27.52 4.13
N VAL A 115 -6.03 -27.87 3.43
CA VAL A 115 -6.00 -28.33 2.03
C VAL A 115 -6.71 -27.32 1.11
N TRP A 116 -6.03 -26.94 0.04
CA TRP A 116 -6.62 -26.07 -0.97
C TRP A 116 -7.60 -26.82 -1.87
N GLN A 117 -8.81 -26.28 -1.99
CA GLN A 117 -9.82 -26.74 -2.92
C GLN A 117 -9.96 -25.75 -4.06
N PHE A 118 -9.72 -26.19 -5.29
CA PHE A 118 -9.78 -25.38 -6.51
C PHE A 118 -10.95 -25.79 -7.40
N PRO A 119 -11.38 -24.91 -8.33
CA PRO A 119 -12.30 -25.28 -9.40
C PRO A 119 -11.78 -26.51 -10.18
N GLU A 120 -12.68 -27.38 -10.64
CA GLU A 120 -12.31 -28.56 -11.40
C GLU A 120 -11.56 -28.22 -12.70
N GLU A 121 -11.84 -27.03 -13.28
CA GLU A 121 -11.25 -26.59 -14.53
C GLU A 121 -10.39 -25.35 -14.35
N CYS A 122 -9.31 -25.26 -15.11
CA CYS A 122 -8.52 -24.04 -15.21
C CYS A 122 -9.36 -22.89 -15.76
N LEU A 123 -9.36 -21.75 -15.08
CA LEU A 123 -10.12 -20.58 -15.49
C LEU A 123 -9.63 -20.01 -16.85
N ASN A 124 -8.36 -20.24 -17.21
CA ASN A 124 -7.75 -19.77 -18.45
C ASN A 124 -7.93 -20.77 -19.61
N CYS A 125 -7.45 -22.02 -19.49
CA CYS A 125 -7.40 -22.98 -20.59
C CYS A 125 -8.44 -24.10 -20.53
N LYS A 126 -9.32 -24.09 -19.53
CA LYS A 126 -10.42 -25.07 -19.31
C LYS A 126 -9.97 -26.52 -19.16
N THR A 127 -8.68 -26.78 -18.94
CA THR A 127 -8.18 -28.14 -18.64
C THR A 127 -8.67 -28.57 -17.27
N LYS A 128 -9.11 -29.85 -17.15
CA LYS A 128 -9.59 -30.44 -15.90
C LYS A 128 -8.43 -30.79 -14.96
N ASN A 129 -8.64 -30.52 -13.66
CA ASN A 129 -7.71 -30.82 -12.56
C ASN A 129 -6.23 -30.50 -12.86
N PRO A 130 -5.93 -29.24 -13.29
CA PRO A 130 -4.59 -28.91 -13.79
C PRO A 130 -3.67 -28.33 -12.72
N TRP A 131 -4.06 -28.28 -11.46
CA TRP A 131 -3.42 -27.48 -10.44
C TRP A 131 -2.14 -28.14 -9.91
N LEU A 132 -1.05 -27.37 -9.89
CA LEU A 132 0.17 -27.72 -9.19
C LEU A 132 0.04 -27.37 -7.69
N PRO A 133 0.92 -27.91 -6.83
CA PRO A 133 0.95 -27.53 -5.41
C PRO A 133 1.10 -26.02 -5.23
N VAL A 134 0.37 -25.46 -4.25
CA VAL A 134 0.48 -24.05 -3.89
C VAL A 134 1.87 -23.76 -3.34
N LYS A 135 2.43 -22.64 -3.77
CA LYS A 135 3.73 -22.12 -3.30
C LYS A 135 3.55 -20.73 -2.74
N GLN A 136 4.31 -20.35 -1.72
CA GLN A 136 4.39 -18.96 -1.28
C GLN A 136 5.25 -18.18 -2.27
N PHE A 137 4.72 -17.07 -2.74
CA PHE A 137 5.38 -16.17 -3.68
C PHE A 137 5.63 -14.84 -2.99
N ASN A 138 6.91 -14.54 -2.70
CA ASN A 138 7.27 -13.26 -2.10
C ASN A 138 7.04 -12.12 -3.13
N MET A 139 6.31 -11.10 -2.72
CA MET A 139 5.93 -9.98 -3.58
C MET A 139 6.98 -8.85 -3.62
N MET A 140 8.12 -8.99 -2.93
CA MET A 140 9.21 -8.02 -2.99
C MET A 140 9.93 -8.12 -4.33
N PHE A 141 10.15 -6.97 -4.99
CA PHE A 141 11.14 -6.90 -6.07
C PHE A 141 12.54 -6.83 -5.47
N SER A 142 13.38 -7.80 -5.78
CA SER A 142 14.78 -7.79 -5.39
C SER A 142 15.68 -7.23 -6.51
N THR A 143 16.77 -6.59 -6.12
CA THR A 143 17.83 -6.12 -7.00
C THR A 143 19.19 -6.26 -6.32
N ASN A 144 20.28 -6.08 -7.05
CA ASN A 144 21.63 -6.02 -6.50
C ASN A 144 22.17 -4.59 -6.57
N VAL A 145 22.81 -4.16 -5.51
CA VAL A 145 23.45 -2.84 -5.41
C VAL A 145 24.95 -3.01 -5.26
N GLY A 146 25.72 -2.36 -6.14
CA GLY A 146 27.18 -2.49 -6.19
C GLY A 146 27.68 -3.37 -7.33
N ALA A 147 29.01 -3.51 -7.42
CA ALA A 147 29.69 -4.20 -8.53
C ALA A 147 29.70 -5.73 -8.38
N VAL A 148 29.51 -6.25 -7.18
CA VAL A 148 29.57 -7.70 -6.89
C VAL A 148 28.13 -8.17 -6.58
N GLN A 149 27.78 -9.32 -7.17
CA GLN A 149 26.47 -9.94 -6.94
C GLN A 149 26.61 -11.10 -5.94
N ASP A 150 26.40 -10.79 -4.67
CA ASP A 150 26.40 -11.77 -3.58
C ASP A 150 25.22 -11.49 -2.61
N SER A 151 25.13 -12.25 -1.54
CA SER A 151 24.07 -12.10 -0.55
C SER A 151 24.09 -10.75 0.19
N THR A 152 25.22 -10.06 0.18
CA THR A 152 25.40 -8.75 0.85
C THR A 152 24.98 -7.60 -0.05
N SER A 153 24.96 -7.80 -1.36
CA SER A 153 24.56 -6.81 -2.37
C SER A 153 23.05 -6.76 -2.61
N VAL A 154 22.29 -7.73 -2.06
CA VAL A 154 20.84 -7.78 -2.25
C VAL A 154 20.15 -6.60 -1.59
N SER A 155 19.34 -5.91 -2.35
CA SER A 155 18.41 -4.88 -1.89
C SER A 155 17.03 -5.12 -2.50
N TYR A 156 16.06 -4.35 -2.03
CA TYR A 156 14.67 -4.48 -2.48
C TYR A 156 14.10 -3.12 -2.86
N LEU A 157 13.24 -3.11 -3.87
CA LEU A 157 12.37 -1.96 -4.09
C LEU A 157 11.30 -1.97 -2.99
N ARG A 158 11.09 -0.82 -2.36
CA ARG A 158 10.14 -0.73 -1.23
C ARG A 158 8.72 -1.13 -1.62
N PRO A 159 8.05 -2.04 -0.90
CA PRO A 159 6.65 -2.42 -1.16
C PRO A 159 5.64 -1.46 -0.52
N GLU A 160 6.12 -0.55 0.35
CA GLU A 160 5.36 0.50 1.04
C GLU A 160 6.28 1.67 1.43
N THR A 161 5.67 2.81 1.72
CA THR A 161 6.40 4.01 2.16
C THR A 161 6.57 4.09 3.68
N ALA A 162 5.78 3.36 4.47
CA ALA A 162 5.77 3.39 5.93
C ALA A 162 7.16 3.18 6.56
N GLN A 163 7.88 2.16 6.12
CA GLN A 163 9.18 1.82 6.70
C GLN A 163 10.23 2.92 6.54
N GLY A 164 10.11 3.70 5.46
CA GLY A 164 10.93 4.89 5.25
C GLY A 164 10.73 5.95 6.32
N MET A 165 9.51 6.08 6.85
CA MET A 165 9.19 7.01 7.94
C MET A 165 9.69 6.49 9.28
N PHE A 166 9.51 5.20 9.59
CA PHE A 166 10.01 4.62 10.84
C PHE A 166 11.53 4.68 10.98
N VAL A 167 12.29 4.41 9.91
CA VAL A 167 13.77 4.50 9.97
C VAL A 167 14.27 5.94 10.06
N ASN A 168 13.45 6.93 9.67
CA ASN A 168 13.75 8.36 9.81
C ASN A 168 13.20 8.97 11.09
N PHE A 169 12.47 8.23 11.92
CA PHE A 169 11.88 8.71 13.17
C PHE A 169 12.91 9.45 14.05
N LYS A 170 14.06 8.80 14.31
CA LYS A 170 15.10 9.41 15.11
C LYS A 170 15.71 10.66 14.47
N ASN A 171 15.87 10.68 13.15
CA ASN A 171 16.39 11.85 12.45
C ASN A 171 15.52 13.08 12.66
N ILE A 172 14.19 12.90 12.65
CA ILE A 172 13.24 13.98 12.91
C ILE A 172 13.22 14.35 14.39
N LEU A 173 13.30 13.39 15.32
CA LEU A 173 13.44 13.71 16.75
C LEU A 173 14.67 14.58 17.01
N ASP A 174 15.80 14.22 16.40
CA ASP A 174 17.08 14.91 16.63
C ASP A 174 17.14 16.30 15.95
N SER A 175 16.42 16.52 14.86
CA SER A 175 16.45 17.81 14.12
C SER A 175 15.36 18.78 14.52
N GLU A 176 14.15 18.29 14.77
CA GLU A 176 12.96 19.12 14.97
C GLU A 176 12.52 19.18 16.45
N HIS A 177 12.94 18.20 17.27
CA HIS A 177 12.53 18.09 18.67
C HIS A 177 11.00 18.17 18.87
N PRO A 178 10.20 17.41 18.08
CA PRO A 178 8.76 17.53 18.12
C PRO A 178 8.20 17.04 19.45
N LYS A 179 7.08 17.64 19.87
CA LYS A 179 6.28 17.12 20.99
C LYS A 179 5.21 16.18 20.46
N LEU A 180 4.88 15.14 21.22
CA LEU A 180 3.72 14.29 20.94
C LEU A 180 2.40 15.08 21.08
N PRO A 181 1.42 14.90 20.19
CA PRO A 181 1.48 14.07 19.00
C PRO A 181 2.19 14.75 17.82
N PHE A 182 2.85 13.98 16.96
CA PHE A 182 3.39 14.48 15.69
C PHE A 182 3.38 13.36 14.63
N GLY A 183 3.48 13.73 13.37
CA GLY A 183 3.47 12.78 12.27
C GLY A 183 4.57 12.98 11.25
N LEU A 184 4.92 11.91 10.57
CA LEU A 184 5.73 11.90 9.37
C LEU A 184 4.85 11.58 8.18
N ALA A 185 5.01 12.33 7.09
CA ALA A 185 4.20 12.17 5.89
C ALA A 185 5.10 11.99 4.66
N GLN A 186 4.73 11.10 3.78
CA GLN A 186 5.44 10.84 2.55
C GLN A 186 4.48 10.61 1.39
N ILE A 187 4.85 11.15 0.21
CA ILE A 187 4.29 10.73 -1.08
C ILE A 187 5.40 10.05 -1.85
N GLY A 188 5.21 8.79 -2.24
CA GLY A 188 6.28 8.09 -2.93
C GLY A 188 5.85 6.84 -3.66
N LYS A 189 6.72 6.37 -4.56
CA LYS A 189 6.57 5.11 -5.30
C LYS A 189 6.72 3.92 -4.36
N ALA A 190 5.87 2.91 -4.58
CA ALA A 190 5.97 1.59 -3.98
C ALA A 190 5.83 0.51 -5.06
N PHE A 191 6.34 -0.69 -4.77
CA PHE A 191 6.51 -1.75 -5.75
C PHE A 191 6.09 -3.09 -5.17
N ARG A 192 5.16 -3.77 -5.81
CA ARG A 192 4.72 -5.11 -5.43
C ARG A 192 4.71 -6.03 -6.63
N ASN A 193 5.46 -7.09 -6.62
CA ASN A 193 5.53 -8.05 -7.72
C ASN A 193 4.24 -8.90 -7.76
N GLU A 194 3.15 -8.26 -8.10
CA GLU A 194 1.83 -8.87 -8.15
C GLU A 194 1.79 -10.09 -9.08
N ILE A 195 1.26 -11.21 -8.59
CA ILE A 195 1.07 -12.45 -9.38
C ILE A 195 0.15 -12.19 -10.56
N ALA A 196 -0.96 -11.51 -10.32
CA ALA A 196 -2.00 -11.23 -11.31
C ALA A 196 -2.48 -9.78 -11.22
N PRO A 197 -1.74 -8.82 -11.82
CA PRO A 197 -2.20 -7.44 -11.94
C PRO A 197 -3.55 -7.38 -12.68
N ARG A 198 -4.48 -6.55 -12.19
CA ARG A 198 -5.84 -6.48 -12.72
C ARG A 198 -6.54 -5.19 -12.31
N ASP A 199 -7.75 -5.01 -12.81
CA ASP A 199 -8.62 -3.89 -12.47
C ASP A 199 -7.95 -2.54 -12.75
N PHE A 200 -7.26 -2.45 -13.91
CA PHE A 200 -6.57 -1.26 -14.39
C PHE A 200 -5.50 -0.78 -13.38
N LEU A 201 -5.61 0.46 -12.89
CA LEU A 201 -4.66 1.03 -11.92
C LEU A 201 -4.79 0.44 -10.51
N PHE A 202 -5.90 -0.21 -10.20
CA PHE A 202 -6.21 -0.63 -8.84
C PHE A 202 -5.21 -1.64 -8.29
N ARG A 203 -4.78 -2.62 -9.13
CA ARG A 203 -3.76 -3.60 -8.75
C ARG A 203 -2.59 -3.58 -9.71
N SER A 204 -1.65 -2.72 -9.42
CA SER A 204 -0.45 -2.46 -10.22
C SER A 204 0.80 -2.97 -9.51
N ARG A 205 1.89 -3.20 -10.27
CA ARG A 205 3.21 -3.57 -9.75
C ARG A 205 4.02 -2.38 -9.28
N GLU A 206 3.76 -1.22 -9.87
CA GLU A 206 4.33 0.07 -9.48
C GLU A 206 3.19 1.05 -9.28
N PHE A 207 3.15 1.71 -8.12
CA PHE A 207 2.11 2.67 -7.76
C PHE A 207 2.68 3.75 -6.84
N GLU A 208 1.89 4.75 -6.49
CA GLU A 208 2.25 5.77 -5.49
C GLU A 208 1.36 5.63 -4.27
N GLN A 209 1.96 5.84 -3.10
CA GLN A 209 1.25 5.99 -1.84
C GLN A 209 1.39 7.43 -1.34
N MET A 210 0.35 7.90 -0.68
CA MET A 210 0.35 9.06 0.20
C MET A 210 0.09 8.52 1.59
N GLU A 211 1.08 8.55 2.47
CA GLU A 211 1.07 7.83 3.74
C GLU A 211 1.53 8.73 4.88
N ILE A 212 0.96 8.51 6.05
CA ILE A 212 1.27 9.24 7.28
C ILE A 212 1.46 8.21 8.39
N GLU A 213 2.57 8.35 9.13
CA GLU A 213 2.77 7.69 10.40
C GLU A 213 2.66 8.74 11.51
N TYR A 214 1.61 8.65 12.32
CA TYR A 214 1.29 9.64 13.35
C TYR A 214 1.56 9.08 14.74
N PHE A 215 2.53 9.65 15.43
CA PHE A 215 3.01 9.21 16.73
C PHE A 215 2.25 9.92 17.84
N VAL A 216 1.70 9.14 18.76
CA VAL A 216 0.84 9.64 19.84
C VAL A 216 1.24 9.02 21.19
N ASN A 217 0.90 9.69 22.27
CA ASN A 217 0.97 9.05 23.56
C ASN A 217 0.00 7.86 23.61
N PRO A 218 0.39 6.68 24.12
CA PRO A 218 -0.51 5.53 24.21
C PRO A 218 -1.81 5.76 24.96
N LYS A 219 -1.92 6.81 25.76
CA LYS A 219 -3.17 7.18 26.47
C LYS A 219 -4.17 7.91 25.56
N ASP A 220 -3.68 8.55 24.50
CA ASP A 220 -4.45 9.46 23.65
C ASP A 220 -4.76 8.88 22.26
N TRP A 221 -4.37 7.62 22.00
CA TRP A 221 -4.46 7.02 20.68
C TRP A 221 -5.91 6.99 20.15
N GLU A 222 -6.91 6.74 20.99
CA GLU A 222 -8.32 6.65 20.55
C GLU A 222 -8.82 8.00 20.05
N SER A 223 -8.51 9.08 20.78
CA SER A 223 -8.91 10.43 20.37
C SER A 223 -8.21 10.87 19.09
N ALA A 224 -6.92 10.59 18.96
CA ALA A 224 -6.15 10.86 17.74
C ALA A 224 -6.67 10.05 16.54
N PHE A 225 -6.98 8.77 16.76
CA PHE A 225 -7.55 7.90 15.73
C PHE A 225 -8.87 8.46 15.18
N GLU A 226 -9.80 8.85 16.05
CA GLU A 226 -11.07 9.41 15.65
C GLU A 226 -10.94 10.81 14.99
N ALA A 227 -9.96 11.61 15.40
CA ALA A 227 -9.66 12.87 14.74
C ALA A 227 -9.16 12.64 13.31
N LEU A 228 -8.16 11.76 13.11
CA LEU A 228 -7.65 11.42 11.79
C LEU A 228 -8.71 10.75 10.91
N ARG A 229 -9.57 9.89 11.47
CA ARG A 229 -10.69 9.30 10.76
C ARG A 229 -11.63 10.34 10.16
N LYS A 230 -11.94 11.42 10.89
CA LYS A 230 -12.73 12.54 10.39
C LYS A 230 -12.02 13.32 9.30
N GLU A 231 -10.72 13.56 9.45
CA GLU A 231 -9.90 14.24 8.46
C GLU A 231 -9.84 13.47 7.14
N MET A 232 -9.67 12.15 7.21
CA MET A 232 -9.66 11.27 6.04
C MET A 232 -10.99 11.31 5.28
N LYS A 233 -12.13 11.33 5.99
CA LYS A 233 -13.46 11.48 5.37
C LYS A 233 -13.64 12.85 4.70
N SER A 234 -13.15 13.91 5.33
CA SER A 234 -13.22 15.24 4.75
C SER A 234 -12.37 15.35 3.47
N PHE A 235 -11.19 14.73 3.45
CA PHE A 235 -10.32 14.67 2.28
C PHE A 235 -11.00 14.03 1.04
N ILE A 236 -11.84 13.01 1.24
CA ILE A 236 -12.62 12.39 0.15
C ILE A 236 -13.45 13.43 -0.59
N SER A 237 -14.09 14.32 0.15
CA SER A 237 -14.91 15.41 -0.42
C SER A 237 -14.04 16.44 -1.13
N ASP A 238 -12.87 16.77 -0.59
CA ASP A 238 -11.94 17.75 -1.19
C ASP A 238 -11.43 17.32 -2.57
N ILE A 239 -11.20 16.03 -2.77
CA ILE A 239 -10.80 15.48 -4.08
C ILE A 239 -11.98 15.19 -5.00
N GLY A 240 -13.20 15.51 -4.59
CA GLY A 240 -14.42 15.42 -5.42
C GLY A 240 -15.00 14.03 -5.57
N LEU A 241 -14.66 13.08 -4.69
CA LEU A 241 -15.31 11.78 -4.65
C LEU A 241 -16.71 11.89 -4.00
N ASP A 242 -17.61 11.03 -4.46
CA ASP A 242 -18.96 10.93 -3.92
C ASP A 242 -18.93 10.17 -2.58
N ILE A 243 -19.07 10.91 -1.48
CA ILE A 243 -19.01 10.35 -0.13
C ILE A 243 -20.09 9.28 0.12
N SER A 244 -21.21 9.30 -0.62
CA SER A 244 -22.25 8.29 -0.51
C SER A 244 -21.82 6.90 -1.00
N LYS A 245 -20.70 6.83 -1.74
CA LYS A 245 -20.08 5.60 -2.25
C LYS A 245 -18.92 5.11 -1.39
N VAL A 246 -18.65 5.81 -0.29
CA VAL A 246 -17.59 5.45 0.65
C VAL A 246 -18.21 4.77 1.87
N HIS A 247 -17.69 3.62 2.22
CA HIS A 247 -18.14 2.80 3.34
C HIS A 247 -16.99 2.55 4.30
N GLU A 248 -17.23 2.69 5.59
CA GLU A 248 -16.24 2.36 6.61
C GLU A 248 -16.44 0.92 7.06
N LEU A 249 -15.36 0.15 7.04
CA LEU A 249 -15.32 -1.23 7.51
C LEU A 249 -14.35 -1.32 8.69
N GLU A 250 -14.88 -1.54 9.89
CA GLU A 250 -14.05 -1.90 11.06
C GLU A 250 -13.57 -3.33 10.89
N ILE A 251 -12.26 -3.54 10.83
CA ILE A 251 -11.68 -4.87 10.63
C ILE A 251 -11.72 -5.66 11.94
N PRO A 252 -12.31 -6.87 11.97
CA PRO A 252 -12.36 -7.71 13.15
C PRO A 252 -10.97 -8.14 13.64
N ASP A 253 -10.84 -8.44 14.93
CA ASP A 253 -9.57 -8.83 15.57
C ASP A 253 -8.83 -9.97 14.86
N GLY A 254 -9.55 -10.96 14.34
CA GLY A 254 -8.95 -12.12 13.65
C GLY A 254 -8.44 -11.84 12.24
N ASP A 255 -8.87 -10.74 11.61
CA ASP A 255 -8.56 -10.38 10.23
C ASP A 255 -7.56 -9.23 10.14
N ARG A 256 -7.26 -8.57 11.27
CA ARG A 256 -6.29 -7.47 11.32
C ARG A 256 -4.85 -7.96 11.15
N ALA A 257 -4.01 -7.10 10.59
CA ALA A 257 -2.57 -7.33 10.61
C ALA A 257 -2.08 -7.48 12.07
N HIS A 258 -1.12 -8.37 12.29
CA HIS A 258 -0.62 -8.75 13.61
C HIS A 258 -0.08 -7.58 14.46
N TYR A 259 0.34 -6.50 13.82
CA TYR A 259 0.81 -5.28 14.46
C TYR A 259 -0.31 -4.28 14.81
N SER A 260 -1.53 -4.50 14.32
CA SER A 260 -2.62 -3.54 14.48
C SER A 260 -3.54 -3.90 15.63
N LYS A 261 -3.78 -2.94 16.53
CA LYS A 261 -4.76 -3.03 17.60
C LYS A 261 -6.16 -2.61 17.14
N ARG A 262 -6.25 -1.71 16.14
CA ARG A 262 -7.50 -1.29 15.50
C ARG A 262 -7.23 -0.91 14.05
N THR A 263 -8.12 -1.29 13.14
CA THR A 263 -8.07 -0.93 11.73
C THR A 263 -9.46 -0.59 11.23
N VAL A 264 -9.56 0.52 10.51
CA VAL A 264 -10.74 0.92 9.74
C VAL A 264 -10.33 1.09 8.29
N ASP A 265 -10.94 0.32 7.40
CA ASP A 265 -10.80 0.48 5.96
C ASP A 265 -11.92 1.38 5.45
N PHE A 266 -11.57 2.29 4.56
CA PHE A 266 -12.52 3.08 3.79
C PHE A 266 -12.64 2.43 2.42
N GLU A 267 -13.77 1.78 2.19
CA GLU A 267 -14.07 1.13 0.93
C GLU A 267 -14.84 2.06 0.00
N PHE A 268 -14.65 1.90 -1.29
CA PHE A 268 -15.37 2.65 -2.32
C PHE A 268 -16.09 1.72 -3.30
N ASP A 269 -17.27 2.14 -3.78
CA ASP A 269 -18.04 1.42 -4.80
C ASP A 269 -17.43 1.68 -6.19
N PHE A 270 -16.39 0.92 -6.54
CA PHE A 270 -15.76 0.94 -7.86
C PHE A 270 -16.64 0.23 -8.91
N PRO A 271 -16.39 0.43 -10.23
CA PRO A 271 -17.12 -0.28 -11.28
C PRO A 271 -16.97 -1.81 -11.23
N PHE A 272 -15.92 -2.31 -10.60
CA PHE A 272 -15.60 -3.74 -10.40
C PHE A 272 -15.95 -4.26 -9.00
N GLY A 273 -16.75 -3.52 -8.24
CA GLY A 273 -17.21 -3.87 -6.91
C GLY A 273 -16.62 -3.01 -5.80
N ARG A 274 -17.12 -3.19 -4.59
CA ARG A 274 -16.63 -2.49 -3.40
C ARG A 274 -15.25 -2.99 -3.01
N LYS A 275 -14.30 -2.08 -2.88
CA LYS A 275 -12.90 -2.37 -2.53
C LYS A 275 -12.34 -1.24 -1.67
N GLU A 276 -11.28 -1.55 -0.94
CA GLU A 276 -10.53 -0.60 -0.14
C GLU A 276 -10.02 0.56 -1.00
N LEU A 277 -10.25 1.77 -0.52
CA LEU A 277 -9.72 3.01 -1.08
C LEU A 277 -8.47 3.43 -0.31
N TYR A 278 -8.51 3.38 1.01
CA TYR A 278 -7.41 3.58 1.95
C TYR A 278 -7.79 3.09 3.35
N GLY A 279 -6.80 2.91 4.23
CA GLY A 279 -6.99 2.43 5.59
C GLY A 279 -6.43 3.36 6.66
N LEU A 280 -6.92 3.20 7.87
CA LEU A 280 -6.40 3.82 9.09
C LEU A 280 -6.18 2.73 10.13
N ALA A 281 -4.94 2.58 10.61
CA ALA A 281 -4.59 1.53 11.57
C ALA A 281 -3.82 2.09 12.78
N TYR A 282 -4.16 1.65 13.98
CA TYR A 282 -3.33 1.86 15.15
C TYR A 282 -2.36 0.70 15.30
N ARG A 283 -1.09 0.94 14.91
CA ARG A 283 -0.01 -0.06 14.81
C ARG A 283 0.74 -0.28 16.12
N THR A 284 0.41 0.45 17.19
CA THR A 284 1.17 0.49 18.46
C THR A 284 2.62 0.97 18.23
N ASP A 285 3.56 0.43 18.95
CA ASP A 285 5.00 0.71 18.82
C ASP A 285 5.76 -0.42 18.09
N PHE A 286 5.03 -1.29 17.40
CA PHE A 286 5.58 -2.50 16.78
C PHE A 286 6.77 -2.20 15.87
N ASP A 287 6.60 -1.32 14.90
CA ASP A 287 7.62 -1.03 13.89
C ASP A 287 8.88 -0.42 14.51
N LEU A 288 8.73 0.56 15.41
CA LEU A 288 9.86 1.18 16.11
C LEU A 288 10.62 0.16 16.95
N LYS A 289 9.93 -0.75 17.64
CA LYS A 289 10.56 -1.83 18.40
C LYS A 289 11.35 -2.78 17.51
N GLN A 290 10.78 -3.23 16.41
CA GLN A 290 11.46 -4.13 15.47
C GLN A 290 12.72 -3.49 14.87
N HIS A 291 12.64 -2.22 14.48
CA HIS A 291 13.79 -1.47 13.98
C HIS A 291 14.85 -1.24 15.09
N ALA A 292 14.44 -0.87 16.28
CA ALA A 292 15.36 -0.68 17.40
C ALA A 292 16.09 -1.98 17.77
N GLU A 293 15.37 -3.09 17.80
CA GLU A 293 15.94 -4.41 18.12
C GLU A 293 16.99 -4.84 17.08
N LEU A 294 16.66 -4.76 15.79
CA LEU A 294 17.60 -5.21 14.76
C LEU A 294 18.77 -4.24 14.57
N SER A 295 18.53 -2.93 14.62
CA SER A 295 19.57 -1.91 14.40
C SER A 295 20.45 -1.66 15.62
N ARG A 296 19.98 -2.00 16.83
CA ARG A 296 20.58 -1.63 18.11
C ARG A 296 20.60 -0.12 18.38
N VAL A 297 19.75 0.65 17.69
CA VAL A 297 19.58 2.08 17.89
C VAL A 297 18.34 2.32 18.75
N ASP A 298 18.48 3.17 19.76
CA ASP A 298 17.34 3.58 20.60
C ASP A 298 16.41 4.49 19.78
N LEU A 299 15.18 4.03 19.54
CA LEU A 299 14.11 4.75 18.87
C LEU A 299 12.99 5.16 19.84
N SER A 300 13.27 5.19 21.14
CA SER A 300 12.31 5.68 22.12
C SER A 300 12.17 7.20 22.06
N TYR A 301 10.94 7.68 22.30
CA TYR A 301 10.66 9.11 22.50
C TYR A 301 10.95 9.49 23.95
N TYR A 302 11.67 10.58 24.17
CA TYR A 302 11.87 11.13 25.51
C TYR A 302 10.94 12.32 25.72
N ASP A 303 10.00 12.15 26.65
CA ASP A 303 9.11 13.21 27.09
C ASP A 303 9.85 14.13 28.09
N GLU A 304 10.28 15.30 27.63
CA GLU A 304 11.02 16.26 28.45
C GLU A 304 10.19 16.86 29.59
N GLU A 305 8.87 16.95 29.42
CA GLU A 305 7.98 17.53 30.43
C GLU A 305 7.79 16.58 31.61
N ASN A 306 7.55 15.30 31.30
CA ASN A 306 7.35 14.26 32.31
C ASN A 306 8.64 13.53 32.69
N LYS A 307 9.76 13.77 32.00
CA LYS A 307 11.06 13.12 32.19
C LYS A 307 11.01 11.60 32.13
N VAL A 308 10.20 11.07 31.19
CA VAL A 308 10.01 9.64 30.93
C VAL A 308 10.27 9.28 29.47
N ARG A 309 10.61 8.02 29.24
CA ARG A 309 10.74 7.44 27.89
C ARG A 309 9.62 6.45 27.61
#